data_0992a18f478ae5fea372796a505dda22
#
_entry.id   0992a18f478ae5fea372796a505dda22
#
_cell.length_a   1.000
_cell.length_b   1.000
_cell.length_c   1.000
_cell.angle_alpha   90.00
_cell.angle_beta   90.00
_cell.angle_gamma   90.00
#
_symmetry.space_group_name_H-M   'P 1'
#
loop_
_entity.id
_entity.type
_entity.pdbx_description
1 polymer ?
#
loop_
_entity_poly.entity_id
_entity_poly.type
_entity_poly.pdbx_seq_one_letter_code
_entity_poly.pdbx_strand_id
1 'polypeptide(L)'
;MAIEFPKVVGCSSLAFLVTVTVNMSVIPSHAGEQIFDELRFGASASIQGGGEHEDGIFPEVTVFFDPFGQDSATGFEQQLLRPRINLGTSIGTSGEATQIFAGLSWTANFNDQVFAEAGFGGVWHDGELEGNTDGPNLGCRFLFRESLGVGYRFDQHWNVIAQVAHSSHANLCDGPNNGMTRAGIQVGYKF
;
A
#
# COMPACT_ATOMS: atom_id res chain seq x y z
N MET A 1 -58.90 -18.30 -21.51
CA MET A 1 -58.34 -17.41 -20.49
C MET A 1 -56.83 -17.64 -20.49
N ALA A 2 -56.11 -16.87 -21.30
CA ALA A 2 -54.65 -17.01 -21.49
C ALA A 2 -53.98 -15.97 -20.61
N ILE A 3 -53.05 -16.43 -19.78
CA ILE A 3 -52.27 -15.58 -18.88
C ILE A 3 -50.95 -15.27 -19.60
N GLU A 4 -50.78 -14.00 -20.00
CA GLU A 4 -49.52 -13.50 -20.54
C GLU A 4 -48.55 -13.19 -19.42
N PHE A 5 -47.31 -13.71 -19.52
CA PHE A 5 -46.17 -13.37 -18.65
C PHE A 5 -45.42 -12.16 -19.25
N PRO A 6 -45.04 -11.17 -18.42
CA PRO A 6 -44.26 -10.04 -18.92
C PRO A 6 -42.80 -10.44 -19.20
N LYS A 7 -42.30 -9.95 -20.35
CA LYS A 7 -40.88 -10.10 -20.78
C LYS A 7 -39.94 -9.37 -19.82
N VAL A 8 -38.97 -10.10 -19.32
CA VAL A 8 -37.82 -9.55 -18.57
C VAL A 8 -36.96 -8.76 -19.54
N VAL A 9 -36.85 -7.46 -19.28
CA VAL A 9 -35.95 -6.55 -19.99
C VAL A 9 -34.53 -6.81 -19.53
N GLY A 10 -33.66 -7.21 -20.45
CA GLY A 10 -32.27 -7.47 -20.19
C GLY A 10 -31.51 -6.19 -19.78
N CYS A 11 -30.91 -6.25 -18.63
CA CYS A 11 -30.01 -5.21 -18.13
C CYS A 11 -28.66 -5.33 -18.87
N SER A 12 -28.43 -4.43 -19.84
CA SER A 12 -27.15 -4.32 -20.55
C SER A 12 -26.14 -3.70 -19.62
N SER A 13 -25.18 -4.49 -19.17
CA SER A 13 -24.02 -4.03 -18.41
C SER A 13 -23.15 -3.15 -19.30
N LEU A 14 -23.21 -1.84 -19.09
CA LEU A 14 -22.27 -0.88 -19.67
C LEU A 14 -20.96 -0.99 -18.90
N ALA A 15 -19.97 -1.67 -19.46
CA ALA A 15 -18.61 -1.63 -18.98
C ALA A 15 -18.01 -0.25 -19.29
N PHE A 16 -17.87 0.60 -18.29
CA PHE A 16 -17.13 1.85 -18.40
C PHE A 16 -15.62 1.52 -18.34
N LEU A 17 -14.99 1.54 -19.50
CA LEU A 17 -13.53 1.50 -19.61
C LEU A 17 -13.02 2.91 -19.30
N VAL A 18 -12.55 3.15 -18.06
CA VAL A 18 -11.86 4.39 -17.71
C VAL A 18 -10.42 4.27 -18.20
N THR A 19 -10.13 4.81 -19.36
CA THR A 19 -8.76 5.02 -19.84
C THR A 19 -8.20 6.25 -19.15
N VAL A 20 -7.38 6.06 -18.12
CA VAL A 20 -6.57 7.12 -17.52
C VAL A 20 -5.38 7.38 -18.43
N THR A 21 -5.50 8.37 -19.32
CA THR A 21 -4.37 8.92 -20.06
C THR A 21 -3.61 9.85 -19.13
N VAL A 22 -2.50 9.39 -18.56
CA VAL A 22 -1.55 10.25 -17.85
C VAL A 22 -0.83 11.09 -18.90
N ASN A 23 -1.30 12.33 -19.11
CA ASN A 23 -0.54 13.32 -19.84
C ASN A 23 0.62 13.76 -18.94
N MET A 24 1.80 13.18 -19.14
CA MET A 24 3.05 13.71 -18.60
C MET A 24 3.37 15.01 -19.36
N SER A 25 2.80 16.11 -18.91
CA SER A 25 3.29 17.43 -19.27
C SER A 25 4.66 17.57 -18.64
N VAL A 26 5.70 17.68 -19.46
CA VAL A 26 7.05 18.02 -19.01
C VAL A 26 6.96 19.44 -18.46
N ILE A 27 6.83 19.55 -17.14
CA ILE A 27 6.94 20.83 -16.43
C ILE A 27 8.41 21.23 -16.54
N PRO A 28 8.73 22.42 -17.11
CA PRO A 28 10.12 22.86 -17.17
C PRO A 28 10.65 22.96 -15.74
N SER A 29 11.76 22.28 -15.48
CA SER A 29 12.45 22.27 -14.19
C SER A 29 12.97 23.69 -13.88
N HIS A 30 12.16 24.45 -13.16
CA HIS A 30 12.73 25.39 -12.21
C HIS A 30 13.29 24.53 -11.07
N ALA A 31 14.42 24.89 -10.53
CA ALA A 31 15.03 24.26 -9.36
C ALA A 31 14.13 24.44 -8.13
N GLY A 32 12.97 23.82 -8.17
CA GLY A 32 12.02 23.60 -7.09
C GLY A 32 12.11 22.10 -6.77
N GLU A 33 12.23 21.81 -5.50
CA GLU A 33 12.29 20.49 -4.91
C GLU A 33 11.42 19.50 -5.68
N GLN A 34 12.04 18.40 -6.12
CA GLN A 34 11.36 17.37 -6.89
C GLN A 34 10.45 16.60 -5.91
N ILE A 35 9.15 16.91 -5.92
CA ILE A 35 8.18 16.32 -4.98
C ILE A 35 8.07 14.83 -5.15
N PHE A 36 8.17 14.32 -6.40
CA PHE A 36 8.19 12.89 -6.70
C PHE A 36 9.56 12.34 -6.36
N ASP A 37 9.61 11.49 -5.34
CA ASP A 37 10.86 11.07 -4.70
C ASP A 37 11.30 9.67 -5.15
N GLU A 38 10.42 8.67 -5.00
CA GLU A 38 10.82 7.28 -5.18
C GLU A 38 9.66 6.43 -5.72
N LEU A 39 9.97 5.47 -6.58
CA LEU A 39 9.08 4.39 -6.98
C LEU A 39 9.64 3.06 -6.46
N ARG A 40 8.83 2.29 -5.75
CA ARG A 40 9.15 0.94 -5.30
C ARG A 40 8.24 -0.09 -5.91
N PHE A 41 8.78 -1.26 -6.19
CA PHE A 41 8.05 -2.45 -6.60
C PHE A 41 8.66 -3.69 -5.95
N GLY A 42 7.83 -4.65 -5.65
CA GLY A 42 8.26 -5.88 -4.98
C GLY A 42 7.11 -6.84 -4.75
N ALA A 43 7.25 -7.66 -3.74
CA ALA A 43 6.22 -8.59 -3.33
C ALA A 43 6.33 -8.91 -1.85
N SER A 44 5.19 -9.26 -1.25
CA SER A 44 5.09 -9.75 0.12
C SER A 44 4.33 -11.08 0.18
N ALA A 45 4.38 -11.73 1.34
CA ALA A 45 3.58 -12.88 1.68
C ALA A 45 3.06 -12.71 3.11
N SER A 46 1.95 -13.38 3.43
CA SER A 46 1.42 -13.43 4.79
C SER A 46 2.41 -14.13 5.72
N ILE A 47 2.59 -13.56 6.90
CA ILE A 47 3.35 -14.19 8.00
C ILE A 47 2.45 -14.53 9.18
N GLN A 48 1.13 -14.41 9.04
CA GLN A 48 0.15 -14.89 10.00
C GLN A 48 0.04 -16.40 9.92
N GLY A 49 -0.30 -17.01 11.04
CA GLY A 49 -0.47 -18.47 11.12
C GLY A 49 -1.93 -18.88 11.32
N GLY A 50 -2.20 -20.17 11.14
CA GLY A 50 -3.54 -20.74 11.38
C GLY A 50 -4.58 -20.31 10.35
N GLY A 51 -5.83 -20.22 10.76
CA GLY A 51 -6.96 -19.85 9.90
C GLY A 51 -7.02 -18.39 9.47
N GLU A 52 -6.04 -17.59 9.86
CA GLU A 52 -5.92 -16.16 9.48
C GLU A 52 -4.81 -15.95 8.44
N HIS A 53 -4.21 -17.03 7.93
CA HIS A 53 -3.19 -16.99 6.91
C HIS A 53 -3.80 -16.63 5.56
N GLU A 54 -3.15 -15.72 4.84
CA GLU A 54 -3.48 -15.41 3.46
C GLU A 54 -2.51 -16.16 2.54
N ASP A 55 -3.06 -16.87 1.56
CA ASP A 55 -2.25 -17.67 0.64
C ASP A 55 -1.65 -16.85 -0.51
N GLY A 56 -0.49 -17.31 -0.99
CA GLY A 56 0.14 -16.76 -2.18
C GLY A 56 1.11 -15.62 -1.94
N ILE A 57 1.36 -14.88 -3.01
CA ILE A 57 2.29 -13.75 -3.07
C ILE A 57 1.49 -12.51 -3.46
N PHE A 58 1.80 -11.39 -2.83
CA PHE A 58 1.16 -10.11 -3.06
C PHE A 58 2.14 -9.16 -3.78
N PRO A 59 2.08 -9.03 -5.11
CA PRO A 59 2.81 -7.99 -5.82
C PRO A 59 2.47 -6.60 -5.29
N GLU A 60 3.50 -5.77 -5.10
CA GLU A 60 3.37 -4.43 -4.51
C GLU A 60 4.02 -3.37 -5.38
N VAL A 61 3.36 -2.22 -5.45
CA VAL A 61 3.90 -0.98 -6.02
C VAL A 61 3.61 0.15 -5.06
N THR A 62 4.63 0.97 -4.77
CA THR A 62 4.50 2.14 -3.89
C THR A 62 5.22 3.33 -4.51
N VAL A 63 4.55 4.46 -4.55
CA VAL A 63 5.10 5.77 -4.95
C VAL A 63 5.29 6.62 -3.71
N PHE A 64 6.42 7.31 -3.62
CA PHE A 64 6.74 8.25 -2.54
C PHE A 64 6.87 9.67 -3.08
N PHE A 65 6.40 10.59 -2.27
CA PHE A 65 6.51 12.02 -2.48
C PHE A 65 7.22 12.64 -1.27
N ASP A 66 8.16 13.54 -1.49
CA ASP A 66 8.88 14.26 -0.44
C ASP A 66 8.58 15.77 -0.47
N PRO A 67 7.34 16.20 -0.15
CA PRO A 67 6.98 17.62 -0.15
C PRO A 67 7.59 18.41 1.02
N PHE A 68 8.13 17.72 2.01
CA PHE A 68 8.67 18.32 3.23
C PHE A 68 10.20 18.32 3.27
N GLY A 69 10.87 17.75 2.25
CA GLY A 69 12.32 17.69 2.17
C GLY A 69 12.94 16.80 3.25
N GLN A 70 12.46 15.58 3.42
CA GLN A 70 13.00 14.61 4.38
C GLN A 70 14.48 14.31 4.12
N ASP A 71 14.87 14.24 2.85
CA ASP A 71 16.25 13.96 2.46
C ASP A 71 17.24 15.04 2.92
N SER A 72 16.78 16.28 3.04
CA SER A 72 17.59 17.40 3.55
C SER A 72 17.55 17.54 5.07
N ALA A 73 16.82 16.67 5.76
CA ALA A 73 16.66 16.74 7.21
C ALA A 73 17.97 16.35 7.93
N THR A 74 18.48 17.27 8.72
CA THR A 74 19.65 17.05 9.57
C THR A 74 19.24 16.84 11.02
N GLY A 75 19.36 15.61 11.49
CA GLY A 75 19.01 15.24 12.86
C GLY A 75 17.59 14.72 13.04
N PHE A 76 17.38 14.04 14.16
CA PHE A 76 16.17 13.27 14.46
C PHE A 76 14.88 14.10 14.47
N GLU A 77 14.92 15.30 15.05
CA GLU A 77 13.73 16.17 15.13
C GLU A 77 13.22 16.58 13.73
N GLN A 78 14.14 16.95 12.84
CA GLN A 78 13.76 17.32 11.48
C GLN A 78 13.25 16.10 10.68
N GLN A 79 13.86 14.94 10.85
CA GLN A 79 13.39 13.70 10.22
C GLN A 79 11.97 13.35 10.67
N LEU A 80 11.66 13.53 11.96
CA LEU A 80 10.33 13.26 12.49
C LEU A 80 9.27 14.24 11.95
N LEU A 81 9.63 15.51 11.78
CA LEU A 81 8.72 16.57 11.31
C LEU A 81 8.55 16.63 9.80
N ARG A 82 9.33 15.89 9.03
CA ARG A 82 9.34 15.88 7.57
C ARG A 82 9.09 14.47 6.99
N PRO A 83 7.91 13.86 7.23
CA PRO A 83 7.61 12.56 6.64
C PRO A 83 7.47 12.65 5.12
N ARG A 84 7.77 11.56 4.43
CA ARG A 84 7.35 11.36 3.04
C ARG A 84 5.88 10.95 3.00
N ILE A 85 5.19 11.28 1.93
CA ILE A 85 3.85 10.76 1.64
C ILE A 85 4.02 9.53 0.77
N ASN A 86 3.32 8.44 1.08
CA ASN A 86 3.29 7.25 0.24
C ASN A 86 1.88 6.92 -0.24
N LEU A 87 1.80 6.34 -1.43
CA LEU A 87 0.59 5.78 -2.03
C LEU A 87 0.97 4.47 -2.71
N GLY A 88 0.24 3.40 -2.44
CA GLY A 88 0.59 2.11 -3.01
C GLY A 88 -0.56 1.12 -3.09
N THR A 89 -0.26 -0.01 -3.67
CA THR A 89 -1.16 -1.16 -3.76
C THR A 89 -0.40 -2.46 -3.50
N SER A 90 -1.09 -3.42 -2.90
CA SER A 90 -0.65 -4.80 -2.71
C SER A 90 -1.74 -5.69 -3.27
N ILE A 91 -1.47 -6.35 -4.39
CA ILE A 91 -2.47 -7.08 -5.18
C ILE A 91 -2.61 -8.49 -4.62
N GLY A 92 -3.83 -8.84 -4.21
CA GLY A 92 -4.17 -10.20 -3.81
C GLY A 92 -4.09 -11.15 -5.02
N THR A 93 -3.25 -12.17 -4.90
CA THR A 93 -3.27 -13.33 -5.80
C THR A 93 -4.04 -14.47 -5.12
N SER A 94 -4.43 -15.48 -5.83
CA SER A 94 -5.09 -16.67 -5.24
C SER A 94 -6.45 -16.39 -4.54
N GLY A 95 -7.10 -15.25 -4.86
CA GLY A 95 -8.39 -14.90 -4.25
C GLY A 95 -8.29 -14.12 -2.92
N GLU A 96 -7.10 -13.79 -2.50
CA GLU A 96 -6.82 -13.04 -1.27
C GLU A 96 -7.03 -11.52 -1.43
N ALA A 97 -7.02 -10.80 -0.31
CA ALA A 97 -7.32 -9.39 -0.25
C ALA A 97 -6.31 -8.52 -1.01
N THR A 98 -6.82 -7.72 -1.95
CA THR A 98 -6.09 -6.59 -2.54
C THR A 98 -6.19 -5.37 -1.63
N GLN A 99 -5.10 -4.64 -1.46
CA GLN A 99 -5.00 -3.44 -0.66
C GLN A 99 -4.63 -2.24 -1.52
N ILE A 100 -5.25 -1.09 -1.25
CA ILE A 100 -4.82 0.23 -1.72
C ILE A 100 -4.58 1.08 -0.48
N PHE A 101 -3.38 1.61 -0.32
CA PHE A 101 -2.99 2.30 0.89
C PHE A 101 -2.36 3.65 0.62
N ALA A 102 -2.50 4.56 1.58
CA ALA A 102 -1.82 5.85 1.61
C ALA A 102 -1.43 6.19 3.04
N GLY A 103 -0.32 6.90 3.19
CA GLY A 103 0.18 7.26 4.52
C GLY A 103 1.41 8.13 4.51
N LEU A 104 2.02 8.20 5.68
CA LEU A 104 3.28 8.87 5.94
C LEU A 104 4.36 7.85 6.22
N SER A 105 5.59 8.14 5.83
CA SER A 105 6.76 7.32 6.14
C SER A 105 7.92 8.17 6.61
N TRP A 106 8.67 7.65 7.55
CA TRP A 106 9.84 8.26 8.17
C TRP A 106 11.04 7.36 7.95
N THR A 107 12.12 7.92 7.41
CA THR A 107 13.37 7.22 7.17
C THR A 107 14.43 7.67 8.18
N ALA A 108 15.03 6.73 8.89
CA ALA A 108 16.17 6.94 9.76
C ALA A 108 17.42 6.32 9.13
N ASN A 109 18.44 7.14 8.87
CA ASN A 109 19.69 6.69 8.26
C ASN A 109 20.70 6.30 9.34
N PHE A 110 21.19 5.05 9.31
CA PHE A 110 22.27 4.58 10.17
C PHE A 110 23.65 4.95 9.61
N ASN A 111 23.75 4.92 8.28
CA ASN A 111 24.90 5.40 7.49
C ASN A 111 24.41 5.70 6.06
N ASP A 112 25.33 5.95 5.14
CA ASP A 112 24.99 6.30 3.74
C ASP A 112 24.25 5.16 3.02
N GLN A 113 24.45 3.92 3.44
CA GLN A 113 23.89 2.74 2.79
C GLN A 113 22.69 2.14 3.54
N VAL A 114 22.76 2.04 4.88
CA VAL A 114 21.75 1.33 5.68
C VAL A 114 20.77 2.32 6.30
N PHE A 115 19.50 2.04 6.12
CA PHE A 115 18.41 2.84 6.70
C PHE A 115 17.30 1.95 7.28
N ALA A 116 16.55 2.50 8.22
CA ALA A 116 15.25 1.97 8.64
C ALA A 116 14.14 2.91 8.16
N GLU A 117 12.98 2.35 7.93
CA GLU A 117 11.79 3.10 7.57
C GLU A 117 10.60 2.64 8.40
N ALA A 118 9.85 3.58 8.95
CA ALA A 118 8.58 3.35 9.60
C ALA A 118 7.47 4.05 8.82
N GLY A 119 6.32 3.41 8.68
CA GLY A 119 5.16 3.97 8.00
C GLY A 119 3.90 3.86 8.84
N PHE A 120 3.00 4.84 8.69
CA PHE A 120 1.67 4.82 9.29
C PHE A 120 0.67 5.49 8.35
N GLY A 121 -0.51 4.88 8.17
CA GLY A 121 -1.53 5.41 7.30
C GLY A 121 -2.83 4.62 7.33
N GLY A 122 -3.58 4.73 6.24
CA GLY A 122 -4.82 3.99 6.02
C GLY A 122 -4.72 3.07 4.82
N VAL A 123 -5.55 2.03 4.83
CA VAL A 123 -5.69 1.07 3.74
C VAL A 123 -7.16 0.75 3.52
N TRP A 124 -7.56 0.75 2.26
CA TRP A 124 -8.77 0.13 1.79
C TRP A 124 -8.45 -1.26 1.24
N HIS A 125 -9.35 -2.23 1.45
CA HIS A 125 -9.18 -3.59 0.93
C HIS A 125 -10.51 -4.18 0.44
N ASP A 126 -10.45 -5.22 -0.38
CA ASP A 126 -11.59 -5.98 -0.90
C ASP A 126 -11.81 -7.34 -0.21
N GLY A 127 -10.96 -7.70 0.79
CA GLY A 127 -11.05 -8.95 1.53
C GLY A 127 -12.33 -9.11 2.35
N GLU A 128 -12.58 -10.30 2.87
CA GLU A 128 -13.79 -10.65 3.61
C GLU A 128 -13.87 -9.89 4.95
N LEU A 129 -15.08 -9.41 5.28
CA LEU A 129 -15.32 -8.72 6.54
C LEU A 129 -15.66 -9.69 7.68
N GLU A 130 -16.50 -10.70 7.36
CA GLU A 130 -17.00 -11.71 8.30
C GLU A 130 -17.24 -13.04 7.57
N GLY A 131 -17.19 -14.14 8.31
CA GLY A 131 -17.60 -15.45 7.83
C GLY A 131 -16.54 -16.18 6.97
N ASN A 132 -15.35 -15.62 6.81
CA ASN A 132 -14.25 -16.31 6.18
C ASN A 132 -13.76 -17.44 7.08
N THR A 133 -13.65 -18.66 6.53
CA THR A 133 -13.14 -19.84 7.22
C THR A 133 -11.70 -20.19 6.83
N ASP A 134 -11.18 -19.51 5.79
CA ASP A 134 -9.88 -19.81 5.17
C ASP A 134 -9.15 -18.51 4.85
N GLY A 135 -8.95 -17.69 5.88
CA GLY A 135 -8.33 -16.39 5.80
C GLY A 135 -8.85 -15.41 6.85
N PRO A 136 -8.30 -14.18 6.89
CA PRO A 136 -8.67 -13.20 7.90
C PRO A 136 -10.09 -12.65 7.71
N ASN A 137 -10.77 -12.39 8.82
CA ASN A 137 -12.01 -11.64 8.89
C ASN A 137 -11.68 -10.22 9.39
N LEU A 138 -11.98 -9.21 8.57
CA LEU A 138 -11.39 -7.87 8.71
C LEU A 138 -12.34 -6.82 9.30
N GLY A 139 -13.63 -7.15 9.44
CA GLY A 139 -14.67 -6.33 10.08
C GLY A 139 -15.00 -5.01 9.39
N CYS A 140 -14.01 -4.31 8.85
CA CYS A 140 -14.15 -3.02 8.17
C CYS A 140 -13.44 -2.99 6.82
N ARG A 141 -13.91 -2.16 5.88
CA ARG A 141 -13.25 -1.91 4.58
C ARG A 141 -12.05 -0.97 4.67
N PHE A 142 -11.99 -0.14 5.69
CA PHE A 142 -10.88 0.76 5.93
C PHE A 142 -10.20 0.37 7.23
N LEU A 143 -8.88 0.15 7.15
CA LEU A 143 -8.04 -0.23 8.28
C LEU A 143 -6.91 0.80 8.43
N PHE A 144 -6.32 0.85 9.62
CA PHE A 144 -4.99 1.43 9.79
C PHE A 144 -3.96 0.50 9.18
N ARG A 145 -2.87 1.09 8.69
CA ARG A 145 -1.73 0.34 8.18
C ARG A 145 -0.46 0.92 8.77
N GLU A 146 0.29 0.08 9.44
CA GLU A 146 1.63 0.35 9.96
C GLU A 146 2.66 -0.52 9.26
N SER A 147 3.86 0.02 9.08
CA SER A 147 4.95 -0.73 8.47
C SER A 147 6.28 -0.39 9.12
N LEU A 148 7.17 -1.38 9.12
CA LEU A 148 8.54 -1.23 9.57
C LEU A 148 9.46 -2.01 8.63
N GLY A 149 10.54 -1.37 8.19
CA GLY A 149 11.49 -2.00 7.29
C GLY A 149 12.94 -1.58 7.55
N VAL A 150 13.86 -2.38 7.02
CA VAL A 150 15.28 -2.08 6.95
C VAL A 150 15.73 -2.21 5.51
N GLY A 151 16.43 -1.19 5.02
CA GLY A 151 16.84 -1.10 3.64
C GLY A 151 18.34 -0.88 3.47
N TYR A 152 18.78 -1.14 2.25
CA TYR A 152 20.16 -0.94 1.81
C TYR A 152 20.17 -0.18 0.48
N ARG A 153 20.93 0.91 0.38
CA ARG A 153 21.18 1.69 -0.83
C ARG A 153 22.41 1.16 -1.53
N PHE A 154 22.27 0.77 -2.77
CA PHE A 154 23.38 0.35 -3.64
C PHE A 154 24.15 1.56 -4.18
N ASP A 155 23.38 2.61 -4.52
CA ASP A 155 23.89 3.89 -5.02
C ASP A 155 22.88 5.02 -4.70
N GLN A 156 22.97 6.15 -5.40
CA GLN A 156 22.09 7.31 -5.17
C GLN A 156 20.64 7.09 -5.63
N HIS A 157 20.41 6.13 -6.52
CA HIS A 157 19.10 5.86 -7.11
C HIS A 157 18.48 4.54 -6.64
N TRP A 158 19.27 3.47 -6.49
CA TRP A 158 18.75 2.14 -6.22
C TRP A 158 18.88 1.71 -4.78
N ASN A 159 17.79 1.17 -4.26
CA ASN A 159 17.77 0.56 -2.95
C ASN A 159 16.94 -0.72 -2.92
N VAL A 160 17.10 -1.49 -1.86
CA VAL A 160 16.23 -2.61 -1.51
C VAL A 160 15.80 -2.46 -0.06
N ILE A 161 14.56 -2.82 0.24
CA ILE A 161 14.03 -2.82 1.61
C ILE A 161 13.31 -4.13 1.90
N ALA A 162 13.60 -4.73 3.05
CA ALA A 162 12.78 -5.77 3.66
C ALA A 162 11.84 -5.10 4.66
N GLN A 163 10.54 -5.39 4.55
CA GLN A 163 9.49 -4.70 5.29
C GLN A 163 8.46 -5.69 5.83
N VAL A 164 7.96 -5.40 7.02
CA VAL A 164 6.74 -5.98 7.56
C VAL A 164 5.68 -4.88 7.61
N ALA A 165 4.47 -5.21 7.18
CA ALA A 165 3.31 -4.34 7.27
C ALA A 165 2.16 -5.06 7.96
N HIS A 166 1.49 -4.36 8.86
CA HIS A 166 0.27 -4.81 9.55
C HIS A 166 -0.88 -3.89 9.21
N SER A 167 -2.08 -4.46 9.06
CA SER A 167 -3.31 -3.69 8.81
C SER A 167 -4.43 -4.21 9.69
N SER A 168 -5.07 -3.32 10.46
CA SER A 168 -6.18 -3.67 11.35
C SER A 168 -7.05 -2.45 11.64
N HIS A 169 -8.28 -2.64 12.13
CA HIS A 169 -9.14 -1.51 12.49
C HIS A 169 -9.03 -1.07 13.96
N ALA A 170 -8.05 -1.59 14.72
CA ALA A 170 -7.80 -1.22 16.10
C ALA A 170 -9.07 -1.25 17.01
N ASN A 171 -10.01 -2.15 16.72
CA ASN A 171 -11.32 -2.27 17.38
C ASN A 171 -12.21 -1.00 17.30
N LEU A 172 -12.03 -0.17 16.27
CA LEU A 172 -12.88 1.00 16.03
C LEU A 172 -14.15 0.68 15.21
N CYS A 173 -14.23 -0.51 14.64
CA CYS A 173 -15.41 -1.03 13.96
C CYS A 173 -16.00 -2.19 14.74
N ASP A 174 -17.30 -2.43 14.54
CA ASP A 174 -17.96 -3.66 14.99
C ASP A 174 -17.48 -4.84 14.12
N GLY A 175 -17.42 -6.04 14.72
CA GLY A 175 -17.01 -7.25 14.01
C GLY A 175 -15.59 -7.74 14.30
N PRO A 176 -15.15 -8.79 13.64
CA PRO A 176 -13.84 -9.42 13.85
C PRO A 176 -12.69 -8.50 13.38
N ASN A 177 -11.55 -8.62 14.04
CA ASN A 177 -10.34 -7.84 13.74
C ASN A 177 -9.11 -8.77 13.72
N ASN A 178 -9.10 -9.72 12.79
CA ASN A 178 -7.93 -10.61 12.63
C ASN A 178 -6.71 -9.84 12.12
N GLY A 179 -6.96 -8.78 11.35
CA GLY A 179 -5.92 -8.00 10.68
C GLY A 179 -5.23 -8.77 9.54
N MET A 180 -4.29 -8.12 8.90
CA MET A 180 -3.42 -8.72 7.87
C MET A 180 -1.97 -8.34 8.18
N THR A 181 -1.09 -9.32 8.27
CA THR A 181 0.34 -9.08 8.49
C THR A 181 1.14 -9.74 7.39
N ARG A 182 1.81 -8.92 6.60
CA ARG A 182 2.60 -9.36 5.44
C ARG A 182 4.06 -8.92 5.59
N ALA A 183 4.99 -9.80 5.22
CA ALA A 183 6.41 -9.49 5.11
C ALA A 183 6.84 -9.58 3.64
N GLY A 184 7.66 -8.65 3.19
CA GLY A 184 8.06 -8.58 1.79
C GLY A 184 9.39 -7.89 1.55
N ILE A 185 9.79 -7.89 0.28
CA ILE A 185 10.97 -7.21 -0.22
C ILE A 185 10.56 -6.33 -1.40
N GLN A 186 11.04 -5.09 -1.39
CA GLN A 186 10.82 -4.14 -2.47
C GLN A 186 12.16 -3.59 -2.96
N VAL A 187 12.25 -3.32 -4.26
CA VAL A 187 13.33 -2.58 -4.90
C VAL A 187 12.82 -1.19 -5.22
N GLY A 188 13.57 -0.18 -4.83
CA GLY A 188 13.25 1.22 -5.05
C GLY A 188 14.18 1.89 -6.04
N TYR A 189 13.58 2.79 -6.83
CA TYR A 189 14.30 3.74 -7.65
C TYR A 189 13.97 5.16 -7.20
N LYS A 190 14.98 5.89 -6.76
CA LYS A 190 14.92 7.27 -6.32
C LYS A 190 15.31 8.20 -7.48
N PHE A 191 14.55 9.27 -7.68
CA PHE A 191 14.68 10.20 -8.80
C PHE A 191 15.63 11.35 -8.53
#